data_8eda6f65e7b01f4f7ff0b55cb4da4fe7
#
_entry.id   8eda6f65e7b01f4f7ff0b55cb4da4fe7
#
_cell.length_a   1.000
_cell.length_b   1.000
_cell.length_c   1.000
_cell.angle_alpha   90.00
_cell.angle_beta   90.00
_cell.angle_gamma   90.00
#
_symmetry.space_group_name_H-M   'P 1'
#
loop_
_entity.id
_entity.type
_entity.pdbx_description
1 polymer ?
#
loop_
_entity_poly.entity_id
_entity_poly.type
_entity_poly.pdbx_seq_one_letter_code
_entity_poly.pdbx_strand_id
1 'polypeptide(L)'
;MKPNPGVFRLPLGSLVTYNDPNLGAKRRMTVSGIQMARTIYVLNGPNLNMLGTREPDTYGRATLADVEKLCTETATDFGLAADCRQSNREGELIDFIHEAHAKQAAGIVINAGGYSHTSIALHDALVAVKIPTVEVHISNIHAREDFRHHSFTAKAAFASLSGFGIDGYRLAINGLAAKIGAVSSSKK
;
A
#
# COMPACT_ATOMS: atom_id res chain seq x y z
N MET A 1 37.49 -2.37 -13.13
CA MET A 1 36.34 -2.65 -12.24
C MET A 1 36.60 -1.97 -10.90
N LYS A 2 35.86 -0.88 -10.56
CA LYS A 2 35.97 -0.25 -9.24
C LYS A 2 35.04 -0.98 -8.29
N PRO A 3 35.41 -1.30 -7.03
CA PRO A 3 34.55 -1.96 -6.08
C PRO A 3 33.42 -1.02 -5.64
N ASN A 4 32.22 -1.58 -5.58
CA ASN A 4 30.99 -0.97 -5.09
C ASN A 4 31.17 -0.61 -3.59
N PRO A 5 30.90 0.63 -3.13
CA PRO A 5 30.99 0.96 -1.72
C PRO A 5 29.88 0.25 -0.96
N GLY A 6 30.26 -0.77 -0.20
CA GLY A 6 29.36 -1.54 0.65
C GLY A 6 28.60 -0.62 1.62
N VAL A 7 27.29 -0.77 1.69
CA VAL A 7 26.44 -0.12 2.70
C VAL A 7 26.81 -0.70 4.06
N PHE A 8 27.60 0.05 4.84
CA PHE A 8 27.88 -0.26 6.23
C PHE A 8 26.60 -0.12 7.06
N ARG A 9 25.98 -1.24 7.42
CA ARG A 9 24.90 -1.28 8.41
C ARG A 9 25.54 -1.22 9.79
N LEU A 10 25.40 -0.08 10.47
CA LEU A 10 25.75 0.01 11.89
C LEU A 10 24.63 -0.64 12.73
N PRO A 11 24.96 -1.40 13.79
CA PRO A 11 23.96 -1.97 14.70
C PRO A 11 23.12 -0.87 15.37
N LEU A 12 21.84 -1.17 15.65
CA LEU A 12 20.95 -0.32 16.44
C LEU A 12 21.61 0.05 17.78
N GLY A 13 21.67 1.34 18.10
CA GLY A 13 22.29 1.83 19.34
C GLY A 13 23.78 2.19 19.21
N SER A 14 24.38 2.12 18.02
CA SER A 14 25.76 2.56 17.81
C SER A 14 25.92 4.04 18.09
N LEU A 15 26.88 4.39 18.95
CA LEU A 15 27.29 5.77 19.21
C LEU A 15 28.27 6.21 18.12
N VAL A 16 27.87 7.19 17.32
CA VAL A 16 28.77 7.84 16.36
C VAL A 16 29.26 9.16 16.94
N THR A 17 30.57 9.33 16.97
CA THR A 17 31.20 10.61 17.37
C THR A 17 31.37 11.49 16.13
N TYR A 18 30.76 12.64 16.12
CA TYR A 18 30.91 13.66 15.09
C TYR A 18 31.71 14.84 15.65
N ASN A 19 32.70 15.30 14.91
CA ASN A 19 33.40 16.55 15.21
C ASN A 19 32.63 17.72 14.61
N ASP A 20 32.05 18.57 15.44
CA ASP A 20 31.40 19.79 14.98
C ASP A 20 32.49 20.85 14.72
N PRO A 21 32.68 21.25 13.45
CA PRO A 21 33.72 22.21 13.10
C PRO A 21 33.47 23.63 13.64
N ASN A 22 32.23 23.93 14.06
CA ASN A 22 31.88 25.28 14.55
C ASN A 22 31.97 25.43 16.07
N LEU A 23 32.08 24.31 16.82
CA LEU A 23 32.05 24.32 18.28
C LEU A 23 33.31 23.69 18.92
N GLY A 24 34.24 23.14 18.16
CA GLY A 24 35.46 22.52 18.66
C GLY A 24 35.21 21.31 19.62
N ALA A 25 34.00 20.82 19.68
CA ALA A 25 33.57 19.80 20.64
C ALA A 25 33.12 18.50 19.94
N LYS A 26 33.50 17.37 20.48
CA LYS A 26 33.01 16.07 20.06
C LYS A 26 31.61 15.83 20.63
N ARG A 27 30.61 15.82 19.77
CA ARG A 27 29.25 15.40 20.16
C ARG A 27 29.05 13.90 19.89
N ARG A 28 28.55 13.20 20.91
CA ARG A 28 28.03 11.84 20.75
C ARG A 28 26.58 11.91 20.31
N MET A 29 26.31 11.43 19.12
CA MET A 29 24.92 11.21 18.66
C MET A 29 24.66 9.72 18.68
N THR A 30 23.60 9.31 19.38
CA THR A 30 23.06 7.96 19.22
C THR A 30 22.46 7.90 17.82
N VAL A 31 22.91 6.97 17.00
CA VAL A 31 22.20 6.64 15.76
C VAL A 31 20.91 5.97 16.22
N SER A 32 19.90 6.79 16.47
CA SER A 32 18.52 6.32 16.48
C SER A 32 18.30 5.73 15.10
N GLY A 33 18.12 4.39 15.03
CA GLY A 33 18.00 3.69 13.77
C GLY A 33 17.01 4.42 12.87
N ILE A 34 17.40 4.70 11.64
CA ILE A 34 16.46 5.08 10.59
C ILE A 34 15.52 3.90 10.48
N GLN A 35 14.42 3.94 11.22
CA GLN A 35 13.36 2.95 11.08
C GLN A 35 12.76 3.20 9.70
N MET A 36 13.16 2.38 8.74
CA MET A 36 12.56 2.42 7.40
C MET A 36 11.05 2.37 7.59
N ALA A 37 10.34 3.32 7.02
CA ALA A 37 8.88 3.35 7.08
C ALA A 37 8.36 1.99 6.59
N ARG A 38 7.48 1.35 7.36
CA ARG A 38 6.83 0.11 6.94
C ARG A 38 6.04 0.40 5.67
N THR A 39 6.20 -0.41 4.64
CA THR A 39 5.53 -0.21 3.35
C THR A 39 4.21 -0.96 3.30
N ILE A 40 3.18 -0.31 2.77
CA ILE A 40 1.93 -0.96 2.33
C ILE A 40 1.91 -0.97 0.79
N TYR A 41 1.39 -2.03 0.22
CA TYR A 41 1.18 -2.14 -1.23
C TYR A 41 -0.25 -1.73 -1.55
N VAL A 42 -0.41 -0.88 -2.58
CA VAL A 42 -1.71 -0.48 -3.13
C VAL A 42 -1.79 -1.02 -4.55
N LEU A 43 -2.55 -2.10 -4.73
CA LEU A 43 -2.59 -2.86 -5.97
C LEU A 43 -3.87 -2.55 -6.74
N ASN A 44 -3.72 -2.09 -7.96
CA ASN A 44 -4.81 -1.70 -8.84
C ASN A 44 -4.89 -2.63 -10.05
N GLY A 45 -6.04 -3.23 -10.27
CA GLY A 45 -6.32 -4.19 -11.35
C GLY A 45 -6.68 -3.53 -12.68
N PRO A 46 -7.26 -4.35 -13.58
CA PRO A 46 -7.52 -3.93 -14.96
C PRO A 46 -8.45 -2.73 -15.06
N ASN A 47 -8.16 -1.91 -16.07
CA ASN A 47 -8.89 -0.69 -16.43
C ASN A 47 -8.81 0.47 -15.42
N LEU A 48 -8.14 0.31 -14.27
CA LEU A 48 -7.96 1.42 -13.32
C LEU A 48 -6.99 2.49 -13.85
N ASN A 49 -6.12 2.13 -14.80
CA ASN A 49 -5.34 3.10 -15.59
C ASN A 49 -6.21 4.05 -16.43
N MET A 50 -7.49 3.71 -16.64
CA MET A 50 -8.45 4.53 -17.41
C MET A 50 -9.35 5.39 -16.52
N LEU A 51 -9.10 5.48 -15.21
CA LEU A 51 -9.82 6.38 -14.32
C LEU A 51 -9.73 7.83 -14.81
N GLY A 52 -10.82 8.57 -14.62
CA GLY A 52 -10.97 9.95 -15.08
C GLY A 52 -11.37 10.09 -16.56
N THR A 53 -11.17 9.06 -17.38
CA THR A 53 -11.57 9.06 -18.80
C THR A 53 -12.73 8.11 -19.09
N ARG A 54 -12.88 7.04 -18.28
CA ARG A 54 -13.90 6.01 -18.45
C ARG A 54 -15.06 6.24 -17.49
N GLU A 55 -16.29 6.26 -18.02
CA GLU A 55 -17.56 6.27 -17.27
C GLU A 55 -17.54 7.26 -16.07
N PRO A 56 -17.42 8.60 -16.30
CA PRO A 56 -17.31 9.58 -15.20
C PRO A 56 -18.48 9.56 -14.22
N ASP A 57 -19.67 9.15 -14.70
CA ASP A 57 -20.88 9.05 -13.87
C ASP A 57 -20.81 7.89 -12.85
N THR A 58 -20.02 6.84 -13.16
CA THR A 58 -19.85 5.65 -12.29
C THR A 58 -18.62 5.74 -11.38
N TYR A 59 -17.50 6.27 -11.91
CA TYR A 59 -16.21 6.26 -11.24
C TYR A 59 -15.70 7.64 -10.82
N GLY A 60 -16.42 8.72 -11.19
CA GLY A 60 -16.00 10.10 -10.98
C GLY A 60 -14.92 10.55 -11.98
N ARG A 61 -14.42 11.77 -11.78
CA ARG A 61 -13.39 12.40 -12.64
C ARG A 61 -11.97 12.20 -12.13
N ALA A 62 -11.81 11.59 -10.96
CA ALA A 62 -10.50 11.34 -10.37
C ALA A 62 -9.69 10.35 -11.23
N THR A 63 -8.42 10.63 -11.38
CA THR A 63 -7.47 9.81 -12.13
C THR A 63 -6.77 8.79 -11.23
N LEU A 64 -6.04 7.83 -11.83
CA LEU A 64 -5.19 6.93 -11.05
C LEU A 64 -4.09 7.70 -10.29
N ALA A 65 -3.54 8.77 -10.86
CA ALA A 65 -2.56 9.63 -10.18
C ALA A 65 -3.15 10.31 -8.92
N ASP A 66 -4.43 10.68 -8.94
CA ASP A 66 -5.12 11.21 -7.76
C ASP A 66 -5.26 10.14 -6.67
N VAL A 67 -5.52 8.88 -7.05
CA VAL A 67 -5.55 7.75 -6.12
C VAL A 67 -4.16 7.52 -5.50
N GLU A 68 -3.10 7.50 -6.31
CA GLU A 68 -1.72 7.31 -5.84
C GLU A 68 -1.30 8.41 -4.86
N LYS A 69 -1.62 9.67 -5.20
CA LYS A 69 -1.38 10.82 -4.32
C LYS A 69 -2.11 10.67 -3.00
N LEU A 70 -3.42 10.37 -3.04
CA LEU A 70 -4.26 10.18 -1.85
C LEU A 70 -3.70 9.05 -0.96
N CYS A 71 -3.30 7.93 -1.56
CA CYS A 71 -2.73 6.80 -0.82
C CYS A 71 -1.39 7.17 -0.15
N THR A 72 -0.52 7.88 -0.87
CA THR A 72 0.79 8.30 -0.36
C THR A 72 0.65 9.26 0.82
N GLU A 73 -0.20 10.28 0.68
CA GLU A 73 -0.48 11.26 1.73
C GLU A 73 -1.08 10.56 2.96
N THR A 74 -2.11 9.72 2.76
CA THR A 74 -2.76 9.00 3.86
C THR A 74 -1.80 8.04 4.58
N ALA A 75 -0.97 7.30 3.85
CA ALA A 75 0.01 6.40 4.46
C ALA A 75 1.04 7.17 5.31
N THR A 76 1.48 8.32 4.81
CA THR A 76 2.45 9.20 5.50
C THR A 76 1.91 9.68 6.85
N ASP A 77 0.61 9.95 6.98
CA ASP A 77 -0.03 10.34 8.25
C ASP A 77 0.14 9.27 9.34
N PHE A 78 0.37 8.03 8.96
CA PHE A 78 0.62 6.90 9.87
C PHE A 78 2.09 6.47 9.95
N GLY A 79 3.02 7.24 9.37
CA GLY A 79 4.43 6.87 9.29
C GLY A 79 4.68 5.64 8.42
N LEU A 80 3.79 5.40 7.44
CA LEU A 80 3.88 4.32 6.45
C LEU A 80 4.30 4.89 5.10
N ALA A 81 4.88 4.05 4.25
CA ALA A 81 5.07 4.33 2.82
C ALA A 81 4.04 3.55 2.00
N ALA A 82 3.51 4.14 0.93
CA ALA A 82 2.66 3.45 -0.04
C ALA A 82 3.44 3.13 -1.30
N ASP A 83 3.45 1.86 -1.71
CA ASP A 83 3.93 1.39 -3.02
C ASP A 83 2.72 1.10 -3.90
N CYS A 84 2.38 2.04 -4.79
CA CYS A 84 1.22 1.96 -5.65
C CYS A 84 1.59 1.31 -6.99
N ARG A 85 0.85 0.27 -7.35
CA ARG A 85 1.05 -0.49 -8.58
C ARG A 85 -0.27 -0.66 -9.33
N GLN A 86 -0.18 -0.73 -10.65
CA GLN A 86 -1.33 -1.03 -11.50
C GLN A 86 -0.95 -2.02 -12.58
N SER A 87 -1.83 -2.99 -12.84
CA SER A 87 -1.69 -3.87 -14.00
C SER A 87 -3.04 -4.32 -14.54
N ASN A 88 -3.09 -4.48 -15.86
CA ASN A 88 -4.19 -5.14 -16.55
C ASN A 88 -4.00 -6.67 -16.63
N ARG A 89 -2.85 -7.19 -16.17
CA ARG A 89 -2.51 -8.61 -16.24
C ARG A 89 -2.63 -9.25 -14.86
N GLU A 90 -3.40 -10.33 -14.79
CA GLU A 90 -3.64 -11.09 -13.56
C GLU A 90 -2.34 -11.61 -12.93
N GLY A 91 -1.47 -12.24 -13.75
CA GLY A 91 -0.19 -12.79 -13.29
C GLY A 91 0.72 -11.72 -12.69
N GLU A 92 0.75 -10.51 -13.26
CA GLU A 92 1.55 -9.42 -12.72
C GLU A 92 1.03 -8.91 -11.36
N LEU A 93 -0.29 -8.93 -11.14
CA LEU A 93 -0.86 -8.63 -9.82
C LEU A 93 -0.47 -9.70 -8.80
N ILE A 94 -0.40 -10.96 -9.19
CA ILE A 94 0.10 -12.05 -8.35
C ILE A 94 1.57 -11.84 -8.01
N ASP A 95 2.39 -11.47 -8.99
CA ASP A 95 3.80 -11.16 -8.79
C ASP A 95 3.99 -10.01 -7.80
N PHE A 96 3.17 -8.96 -7.86
CA PHE A 96 3.19 -7.86 -6.89
C PHE A 96 2.81 -8.32 -5.47
N ILE A 97 1.87 -9.25 -5.32
CA ILE A 97 1.52 -9.85 -4.02
C ILE A 97 2.71 -10.64 -3.46
N HIS A 98 3.38 -11.43 -4.30
CA HIS A 98 4.57 -12.17 -3.90
C HIS A 98 5.74 -11.24 -3.58
N GLU A 99 5.93 -10.15 -4.34
CA GLU A 99 6.93 -9.12 -4.05
C GLU A 99 6.65 -8.45 -2.70
N ALA A 100 5.39 -8.11 -2.42
CA ALA A 100 4.99 -7.55 -1.12
C ALA A 100 5.39 -8.48 0.04
N HIS A 101 5.21 -9.80 -0.13
CA HIS A 101 5.64 -10.79 0.85
C HIS A 101 7.17 -10.82 1.00
N ALA A 102 7.90 -10.89 -0.11
CA ALA A 102 9.37 -10.92 -0.10
C ALA A 102 9.98 -9.66 0.54
N LYS A 103 9.35 -8.51 0.36
CA LYS A 103 9.75 -7.22 0.96
C LYS A 103 9.16 -6.98 2.34
N GLN A 104 8.47 -7.95 2.93
CA GLN A 104 7.86 -7.85 4.26
C GLN A 104 6.91 -6.64 4.39
N ALA A 105 6.07 -6.42 3.38
CA ALA A 105 5.08 -5.36 3.41
C ALA A 105 4.18 -5.49 4.65
N ALA A 106 3.83 -4.35 5.24
CA ALA A 106 3.00 -4.31 6.43
C ALA A 106 1.53 -4.59 6.15
N GLY A 107 1.08 -4.38 4.90
CA GLY A 107 -0.29 -4.61 4.48
C GLY A 107 -0.48 -4.43 2.98
N ILE A 108 -1.64 -4.85 2.50
CA ILE A 108 -2.08 -4.69 1.10
C ILE A 108 -3.45 -4.02 1.08
N VAL A 109 -3.60 -3.01 0.22
CA VAL A 109 -4.89 -2.48 -0.23
C VAL A 109 -5.05 -2.92 -1.68
N ILE A 110 -6.10 -3.66 -2.01
CA ILE A 110 -6.30 -4.17 -3.37
C ILE A 110 -7.64 -3.74 -3.96
N ASN A 111 -7.59 -3.15 -5.14
CA ASN A 111 -8.72 -3.01 -6.04
C ASN A 111 -8.47 -3.88 -7.27
N ALA A 112 -8.86 -5.14 -7.20
CA ALA A 112 -8.59 -6.08 -8.28
C ALA A 112 -9.46 -5.84 -9.53
N GLY A 113 -10.35 -4.84 -9.51
CA GLY A 113 -11.25 -4.56 -10.63
C GLY A 113 -12.12 -5.75 -10.96
N GLY A 114 -12.25 -6.09 -12.24
CA GLY A 114 -13.03 -7.25 -12.69
C GLY A 114 -12.51 -8.58 -12.15
N TYR A 115 -11.22 -8.70 -11.86
CA TYR A 115 -10.64 -9.92 -11.30
C TYR A 115 -11.14 -10.25 -9.91
N SER A 116 -11.70 -9.30 -9.16
CA SER A 116 -12.36 -9.61 -7.88
C SER A 116 -13.44 -10.68 -8.03
N HIS A 117 -14.14 -10.67 -9.17
CA HIS A 117 -15.29 -11.53 -9.41
C HIS A 117 -14.95 -12.86 -10.10
N THR A 118 -13.70 -13.03 -10.58
CA THR A 118 -13.33 -14.16 -11.46
C THR A 118 -12.05 -14.88 -11.01
N SER A 119 -11.15 -14.20 -10.27
CA SER A 119 -9.82 -14.74 -10.01
C SER A 119 -9.73 -15.51 -8.69
N ILE A 120 -9.74 -16.82 -8.79
CA ILE A 120 -9.33 -17.73 -7.71
C ILE A 120 -7.81 -17.60 -7.47
N ALA A 121 -7.03 -17.36 -8.54
CA ALA A 121 -5.58 -17.26 -8.44
C ALA A 121 -5.12 -16.06 -7.57
N LEU A 122 -5.79 -14.90 -7.69
CA LEU A 122 -5.54 -13.77 -6.81
C LEU A 122 -5.95 -14.05 -5.36
N HIS A 123 -7.09 -14.70 -5.16
CA HIS A 123 -7.52 -15.16 -3.84
C HIS A 123 -6.44 -16.03 -3.19
N ASP A 124 -5.96 -17.04 -3.90
CA ASP A 124 -4.98 -18.00 -3.38
C ASP A 124 -3.64 -17.32 -3.09
N ALA A 125 -3.20 -16.37 -3.94
CA ALA A 125 -1.99 -15.59 -3.71
C ALA A 125 -2.09 -14.76 -2.42
N LEU A 126 -3.21 -14.06 -2.20
CA LEU A 126 -3.46 -13.28 -0.98
C LEU A 126 -3.48 -14.16 0.27
N VAL A 127 -4.14 -15.32 0.21
CA VAL A 127 -4.18 -16.29 1.32
C VAL A 127 -2.79 -16.84 1.64
N ALA A 128 -2.00 -17.15 0.60
CA ALA A 128 -0.66 -17.71 0.76
C ALA A 128 0.31 -16.78 1.49
N VAL A 129 0.27 -15.47 1.20
CA VAL A 129 1.21 -14.51 1.79
C VAL A 129 0.86 -14.10 3.22
N LYS A 130 -0.39 -14.26 3.64
CA LYS A 130 -0.89 -13.93 4.99
C LYS A 130 -0.65 -12.48 5.42
N ILE A 131 -0.51 -11.57 4.47
CA ILE A 131 -0.38 -10.13 4.73
C ILE A 131 -1.78 -9.56 5.00
N PRO A 132 -2.00 -8.73 6.05
CA PRO A 132 -3.27 -8.06 6.26
C PRO A 132 -3.71 -7.31 5.00
N THR A 133 -4.87 -7.67 4.45
CA THR A 133 -5.36 -7.14 3.17
C THR A 133 -6.73 -6.51 3.35
N VAL A 134 -6.94 -5.34 2.74
CA VAL A 134 -8.25 -4.69 2.57
C VAL A 134 -8.58 -4.63 1.09
N GLU A 135 -9.78 -5.09 0.72
CA GLU A 135 -10.30 -4.92 -0.63
C GLU A 135 -11.01 -3.57 -0.76
N VAL A 136 -10.85 -2.90 -1.90
CA VAL A 136 -11.52 -1.63 -2.22
C VAL A 136 -12.19 -1.70 -3.58
N HIS A 137 -13.42 -1.17 -3.68
CA HIS A 137 -14.10 -0.88 -4.92
C HIS A 137 -14.56 0.58 -4.94
N ILE A 138 -14.25 1.31 -6.01
CA ILE A 138 -14.63 2.72 -6.19
C ILE A 138 -16.15 2.83 -6.26
N SER A 139 -16.79 1.98 -7.09
CA SER A 139 -18.25 1.92 -7.20
C SER A 139 -18.86 0.97 -6.16
N ASN A 140 -20.15 1.15 -5.86
CA ASN A 140 -20.91 0.18 -5.07
C ASN A 140 -21.23 -1.05 -5.94
N ILE A 141 -20.48 -2.13 -5.75
CA ILE A 141 -20.63 -3.37 -6.52
C ILE A 141 -22.00 -4.05 -6.30
N HIS A 142 -22.64 -3.80 -5.14
CA HIS A 142 -23.96 -4.36 -4.81
C HIS A 142 -25.12 -3.61 -5.49
N ALA A 143 -24.87 -2.41 -6.05
CA ALA A 143 -25.82 -1.67 -6.84
C ALA A 143 -25.61 -1.87 -8.36
N ARG A 144 -24.83 -2.86 -8.75
CA ARG A 144 -24.48 -3.18 -10.14
C ARG A 144 -25.02 -4.55 -10.54
N GLU A 145 -24.47 -5.13 -11.62
CA GLU A 145 -24.89 -6.42 -12.17
C GLU A 145 -24.63 -7.56 -11.18
N ASP A 146 -25.53 -8.53 -11.10
CA ASP A 146 -25.51 -9.63 -10.12
C ASP A 146 -24.17 -10.38 -10.07
N PHE A 147 -23.47 -10.53 -11.22
CA PHE A 147 -22.17 -11.20 -11.25
C PHE A 147 -21.07 -10.44 -10.47
N ARG A 148 -21.32 -9.18 -10.07
CA ARG A 148 -20.40 -8.39 -9.25
C ARG A 148 -20.64 -8.51 -7.75
N HIS A 149 -21.74 -9.13 -7.34
CA HIS A 149 -22.08 -9.27 -5.91
C HIS A 149 -21.19 -10.30 -5.20
N HIS A 150 -20.46 -11.12 -5.96
CA HIS A 150 -19.51 -12.08 -5.42
C HIS A 150 -18.07 -11.60 -5.65
N SER A 151 -17.25 -11.60 -4.59
CA SER A 151 -15.82 -11.32 -4.67
C SER A 151 -15.01 -12.47 -4.08
N PHE A 152 -14.06 -13.00 -4.88
CA PHE A 152 -13.05 -13.95 -4.41
C PHE A 152 -12.00 -13.27 -3.55
N THR A 153 -11.53 -12.07 -3.94
CA THR A 153 -10.50 -11.33 -3.22
C THR A 153 -10.99 -10.82 -1.87
N ALA A 154 -12.28 -10.48 -1.73
CA ALA A 154 -12.88 -10.14 -0.43
C ALA A 154 -12.77 -11.27 0.60
N LYS A 155 -12.85 -12.53 0.15
CA LYS A 155 -12.74 -13.70 1.05
C LYS A 155 -11.33 -13.87 1.64
N ALA A 156 -10.31 -13.37 0.97
CA ALA A 156 -8.93 -13.36 1.44
C ALA A 156 -8.59 -12.10 2.26
N ALA A 157 -9.41 -11.05 2.17
CA ALA A 157 -9.23 -9.80 2.88
C ALA A 157 -9.92 -9.82 4.25
N PHE A 158 -9.39 -9.09 5.23
CA PHE A 158 -10.07 -8.93 6.52
C PHE A 158 -11.20 -7.90 6.48
N ALA A 159 -11.22 -7.04 5.46
CA ALA A 159 -12.28 -6.05 5.23
C ALA A 159 -12.44 -5.77 3.73
N SER A 160 -13.66 -5.40 3.32
CA SER A 160 -14.00 -4.97 1.98
C SER A 160 -14.80 -3.67 2.04
N LEU A 161 -14.46 -2.70 1.19
CA LEU A 161 -15.09 -1.39 1.09
C LEU A 161 -15.57 -1.17 -0.35
N SER A 162 -16.78 -0.66 -0.52
CA SER A 162 -17.31 -0.36 -1.85
C SER A 162 -18.19 0.89 -1.84
N GLY A 163 -18.16 1.66 -2.94
CA GLY A 163 -19.07 2.79 -3.17
C GLY A 163 -18.61 4.14 -2.60
N PHE A 164 -17.41 4.26 -2.08
CA PHE A 164 -16.88 5.50 -1.53
C PHE A 164 -16.04 6.33 -2.54
N GLY A 165 -16.13 6.02 -3.83
CA GLY A 165 -15.23 6.65 -4.80
C GLY A 165 -13.76 6.37 -4.46
N ILE A 166 -12.88 7.32 -4.76
CA ILE A 166 -11.45 7.21 -4.41
C ILE A 166 -11.20 7.33 -2.91
N ASP A 167 -12.13 7.94 -2.14
CA ASP A 167 -12.01 8.01 -0.68
C ASP A 167 -12.01 6.62 -0.02
N GLY A 168 -12.52 5.60 -0.70
CA GLY A 168 -12.42 4.21 -0.27
C GLY A 168 -10.99 3.76 0.01
N TYR A 169 -10.01 4.24 -0.75
CA TYR A 169 -8.59 3.95 -0.50
C TYR A 169 -8.09 4.57 0.81
N ARG A 170 -8.48 5.82 1.08
CA ARG A 170 -8.15 6.48 2.36
C ARG A 170 -8.74 5.72 3.54
N LEU A 171 -10.00 5.31 3.45
CA LEU A 171 -10.65 4.52 4.49
C LEU A 171 -10.00 3.15 4.68
N ALA A 172 -9.59 2.50 3.58
CA ALA A 172 -8.88 1.22 3.62
C ALA A 172 -7.51 1.35 4.32
N ILE A 173 -6.75 2.39 4.01
CA ILE A 173 -5.45 2.65 4.63
C ILE A 173 -5.62 2.96 6.12
N ASN A 174 -6.63 3.73 6.52
CA ASN A 174 -6.94 4.00 7.92
C ASN A 174 -7.27 2.70 8.68
N GLY A 175 -8.13 1.86 8.10
CA GLY A 175 -8.48 0.55 8.68
C GLY A 175 -7.30 -0.39 8.76
N LEU A 176 -6.46 -0.42 7.70
CA LEU A 176 -5.24 -1.22 7.66
C LEU A 176 -4.21 -0.72 8.70
N ALA A 177 -4.01 0.60 8.81
CA ALA A 177 -3.13 1.20 9.81
C ALA A 177 -3.53 0.81 11.23
N ALA A 178 -4.82 0.87 11.54
CA ALA A 178 -5.36 0.42 12.83
C ALA A 178 -5.11 -1.08 13.05
N LYS A 179 -5.32 -1.93 12.03
CA LYS A 179 -5.11 -3.37 12.09
C LYS A 179 -3.66 -3.75 12.40
N ILE A 180 -2.70 -3.01 11.82
CA ILE A 180 -1.26 -3.27 12.00
C ILE A 180 -0.62 -2.47 13.13
N GLY A 181 -1.42 -1.74 13.92
CA GLY A 181 -0.95 -0.93 15.06
C GLY A 181 -0.11 0.28 14.66
N ALA A 182 -0.34 0.86 13.48
CA ALA A 182 0.26 2.13 13.08
C ALA A 182 -0.54 3.30 13.69
N VAL A 183 0.16 4.28 14.27
CA VAL A 183 -0.47 5.42 14.96
C VAL A 183 -0.32 6.67 14.12
N SER A 184 -1.41 7.44 13.97
CA SER A 184 -1.38 8.70 13.23
C SER A 184 -0.49 9.72 13.93
N SER A 185 0.38 10.37 13.16
CA SER A 185 1.25 11.46 13.61
C SER A 185 0.48 12.77 13.88
N SER A 186 -0.75 12.91 13.36
CA SER A 186 -1.60 14.09 13.51
C SER A 186 -2.35 14.21 14.85
N LYS A 187 -2.11 13.31 15.81
CA LYS A 187 -2.68 13.35 17.17
C LYS A 187 -1.64 13.79 18.22
N LYS A 188 -0.86 14.83 17.91
CA LYS A 188 -0.12 15.55 18.94
C LYS A 188 -0.55 17.00 19.00
#